data_2e10f7c47e5d31b4d6a7ab6c8ae37462
#
_entry.id   2e10f7c47e5d31b4d6a7ab6c8ae37462
#
_cell.length_a   1.000
_cell.length_b   1.000
_cell.length_c   1.000
_cell.angle_alpha   90.00
_cell.angle_beta   90.00
_cell.angle_gamma   90.00
#
_symmetry.space_group_name_H-M   'P 1'
#
loop_
_entity.id
_entity.type
_entity.pdbx_description
1 polymer ?
#
loop_
_entity_poly.entity_id
_entity_poly.type
_entity_poly.pdbx_seq_one_letter_code
_entity_poly.pdbx_strand_id
1 'polypeptide(L)'
;RHGLPPEIHRANTASLPALLLETVAAVKAKNFETIAVVCRTEDEAAEVRSILDITDADSSAFHNGVMVLPVMLTKGLEFDCVILWKPDESRYGNNPREAKLLYVAITRALHELHLMLDADPSSLLL
;
A
#
# COMPACT_ATOMS: atom_id res chain seq x y z
N ARG A 1 13.95 -3.66 5.85
CA ARG A 1 14.02 -2.27 5.40
C ARG A 1 14.87 -1.46 6.37
N HIS A 2 15.80 -0.72 5.84
CA HIS A 2 16.66 0.15 6.63
C HIS A 2 16.43 1.60 6.22
N GLY A 3 16.55 2.49 7.18
CA GLY A 3 16.76 3.88 6.88
C GLY A 3 15.54 4.74 6.96
N LEU A 4 15.00 5.20 5.84
CA LEU A 4 14.04 6.28 5.82
C LEU A 4 12.74 5.93 6.56
N PRO A 5 12.21 6.87 7.37
CA PRO A 5 10.92 6.65 8.02
C PRO A 5 9.81 6.59 6.97
N PRO A 6 8.67 5.98 7.30
CA PRO A 6 7.52 5.97 6.40
C PRO A 6 7.05 7.39 6.08
N GLU A 7 6.64 7.60 4.83
CA GLU A 7 6.00 8.85 4.42
C GLU A 7 4.49 8.70 4.60
N ILE A 8 3.89 9.64 5.31
CA ILE A 8 2.45 9.60 5.61
C ILE A 8 1.74 10.63 4.73
N HIS A 9 0.76 10.16 3.96
CA HIS A 9 -0.04 11.00 3.07
C HIS A 9 -1.48 10.99 3.57
N ARG A 10 -2.01 12.15 3.91
CA ARG A 10 -3.36 12.28 4.44
C ARG A 10 -4.23 13.14 3.52
N ALA A 11 -5.47 12.70 3.32
CA ALA A 11 -6.47 13.45 2.58
C ALA A 11 -7.84 13.03 3.09
N ASN A 12 -8.88 13.76 2.72
CA ASN A 12 -10.23 13.28 2.99
C ASN A 12 -10.56 12.14 2.02
N THR A 13 -11.66 11.42 2.29
CA THR A 13 -12.03 10.24 1.52
C THR A 13 -12.19 10.56 0.03
N ALA A 14 -12.73 11.73 -0.29
CA ALA A 14 -12.96 12.11 -1.68
C ALA A 14 -11.67 12.45 -2.42
N SER A 15 -10.66 12.95 -1.71
CA SER A 15 -9.39 13.40 -2.30
C SER A 15 -8.30 12.33 -2.30
N LEU A 16 -8.45 11.28 -1.50
CA LEU A 16 -7.41 10.28 -1.37
C LEU A 16 -7.08 9.56 -2.69
N PRO A 17 -8.05 9.23 -3.56
CA PRO A 17 -7.70 8.64 -4.86
C PRO A 17 -6.78 9.51 -5.70
N ALA A 18 -7.01 10.82 -5.75
CA ALA A 18 -6.13 11.72 -6.48
C ALA A 18 -4.73 11.77 -5.86
N LEU A 19 -4.64 11.75 -4.54
CA LEU A 19 -3.36 11.73 -3.85
C LEU A 19 -2.60 10.43 -4.12
N LEU A 20 -3.30 9.31 -4.22
CA LEU A 20 -2.68 8.04 -4.61
C LEU A 20 -2.06 8.13 -5.99
N LEU A 21 -2.78 8.69 -6.96
CA LEU A 21 -2.26 8.86 -8.32
C LEU A 21 -1.00 9.72 -8.32
N GLU A 22 -1.00 10.82 -7.58
CA GLU A 22 0.17 11.68 -7.45
C GLU A 22 1.35 10.94 -6.81
N THR A 23 1.08 10.18 -5.75
CA THR A 23 2.12 9.44 -5.04
C THR A 23 2.74 8.36 -5.93
N VAL A 24 1.92 7.61 -6.66
CA VAL A 24 2.41 6.59 -7.58
C VAL A 24 3.27 7.24 -8.67
N ALA A 25 2.83 8.37 -9.23
CA ALA A 25 3.61 9.06 -10.26
C ALA A 25 4.96 9.54 -9.72
N ALA A 26 4.98 10.09 -8.50
CA ALA A 26 6.21 10.56 -7.87
C ALA A 26 7.18 9.41 -7.60
N VAL A 27 6.67 8.28 -7.15
CA VAL A 27 7.50 7.10 -6.85
C VAL A 27 8.04 6.50 -8.15
N LYS A 28 7.23 6.44 -9.21
CA LYS A 28 7.68 5.94 -10.51
C LYS A 28 8.82 6.77 -11.08
N ALA A 29 8.81 8.08 -10.80
CA ALA A 29 9.88 8.97 -11.25
C ALA A 29 11.23 8.68 -10.59
N LYS A 30 11.25 7.89 -9.51
CA LYS A 30 12.48 7.51 -8.81
C LYS A 30 13.14 6.26 -9.40
N ASN A 31 12.62 5.73 -10.49
CA ASN A 31 13.18 4.56 -11.19
C ASN A 31 13.20 3.28 -10.36
N PHE A 32 12.26 3.12 -9.44
CA PHE A 32 12.07 1.83 -8.77
C PHE A 32 11.51 0.82 -9.77
N GLU A 33 12.03 -0.39 -9.74
CA GLU A 33 11.56 -1.45 -10.63
C GLU A 33 10.24 -2.04 -10.19
N THR A 34 10.01 -2.11 -8.87
CA THR A 34 8.82 -2.76 -8.32
C THR A 34 8.16 -1.86 -7.29
N ILE A 35 6.89 -1.55 -7.55
CA ILE A 35 6.06 -0.74 -6.65
C ILE A 35 4.81 -1.56 -6.35
N ALA A 36 4.48 -1.76 -5.08
CA ALA A 36 3.27 -2.48 -4.70
C ALA A 36 2.35 -1.58 -3.91
N VAL A 37 1.08 -1.54 -4.30
CA VAL A 37 0.03 -0.95 -3.46
C VAL A 37 -0.61 -2.11 -2.73
N VAL A 38 -0.48 -2.14 -1.42
CA VAL A 38 -0.93 -3.24 -0.57
C VAL A 38 -2.20 -2.83 0.16
N CYS A 39 -3.24 -3.64 0.00
CA CYS A 39 -4.56 -3.38 0.56
C CYS A 39 -4.88 -4.45 1.60
N ARG A 40 -5.84 -4.16 2.48
CA ARG A 40 -6.21 -5.14 3.52
C ARG A 40 -6.97 -6.33 2.92
N THR A 41 -7.78 -6.10 1.87
CA THR A 41 -8.61 -7.13 1.26
C THR A 41 -8.53 -7.04 -0.26
N GLU A 42 -8.98 -8.11 -0.92
CA GLU A 42 -9.06 -8.12 -2.38
C GLU A 42 -10.10 -7.10 -2.89
N ASP A 43 -11.18 -6.88 -2.15
CA ASP A 43 -12.17 -5.87 -2.54
C ASP A 43 -11.54 -4.48 -2.59
N GLU A 44 -10.70 -4.16 -1.62
CA GLU A 44 -9.98 -2.89 -1.64
C GLU A 44 -8.94 -2.84 -2.75
N ALA A 45 -8.28 -3.96 -3.03
CA ALA A 45 -7.33 -4.03 -4.13
C ALA A 45 -8.03 -3.77 -5.46
N ALA A 46 -9.23 -4.30 -5.66
CA ALA A 46 -10.02 -4.04 -6.86
C ALA A 46 -10.37 -2.55 -6.98
N GLU A 47 -10.72 -1.90 -5.88
CA GLU A 47 -10.98 -0.47 -5.84
C GLU A 47 -9.75 0.33 -6.28
N VAL A 48 -8.59 -0.01 -5.74
CA VAL A 48 -7.33 0.67 -6.08
C VAL A 48 -6.96 0.44 -7.54
N ARG A 49 -7.14 -0.76 -8.07
CA ARG A 49 -6.90 -1.01 -9.50
C ARG A 49 -7.78 -0.12 -10.37
N SER A 50 -9.02 0.09 -9.97
CA SER A 50 -9.92 0.98 -10.68
C SER A 50 -9.41 2.43 -10.64
N ILE A 51 -8.93 2.89 -9.49
CA ILE A 51 -8.34 4.23 -9.36
C ILE A 51 -7.15 4.39 -10.29
N LEU A 52 -6.30 3.38 -10.39
CA LEU A 52 -5.08 3.40 -11.19
C LEU A 52 -5.32 3.03 -12.65
N ASP A 53 -6.57 2.77 -13.04
CA ASP A 53 -6.96 2.37 -14.39
C ASP A 53 -6.26 1.07 -14.82
N ILE A 54 -6.17 0.11 -13.90
CA ILE A 54 -5.66 -1.23 -14.17
C ILE A 54 -6.88 -2.13 -14.37
N THR A 55 -7.05 -2.62 -15.60
CA THR A 55 -8.24 -3.41 -15.95
C THR A 55 -8.09 -4.91 -15.74
N ASP A 56 -6.84 -5.37 -15.63
CA ASP A 56 -6.54 -6.78 -15.40
C ASP A 56 -6.64 -7.10 -13.91
N ALA A 57 -7.42 -8.12 -13.56
CA ALA A 57 -7.62 -8.51 -12.17
C ALA A 57 -6.52 -9.42 -11.62
N ASP A 58 -5.45 -9.68 -12.38
CA ASP A 58 -4.37 -10.56 -11.95
C ASP A 58 -3.47 -9.87 -10.93
N SER A 59 -3.61 -10.24 -9.66
CA SER A 59 -2.81 -9.69 -8.57
C SER A 59 -1.34 -10.08 -8.62
N SER A 60 -0.99 -11.06 -9.45
CA SER A 60 0.40 -11.53 -9.54
C SER A 60 1.21 -10.78 -10.59
N ALA A 61 0.61 -9.84 -11.31
CA ALA A 61 1.25 -9.15 -12.42
C ALA A 61 1.48 -7.68 -12.11
N PHE A 62 2.60 -7.15 -12.62
CA PHE A 62 2.89 -5.72 -12.60
C PHE A 62 2.29 -5.05 -13.83
N HIS A 63 1.70 -3.87 -13.63
CA HIS A 63 1.17 -3.03 -14.69
C HIS A 63 1.93 -1.71 -14.65
N ASN A 64 2.78 -1.47 -15.65
CA ASN A 64 3.66 -0.30 -15.69
C ASN A 64 4.51 -0.17 -14.43
N GLY A 65 5.03 -1.31 -13.93
CA GLY A 65 5.87 -1.34 -12.74
C GLY A 65 5.11 -1.34 -11.43
N VAL A 66 3.78 -1.35 -11.46
CA VAL A 66 2.94 -1.30 -10.24
C VAL A 66 2.12 -2.59 -10.12
N MET A 67 2.13 -3.17 -8.94
CA MET A 67 1.30 -4.31 -8.59
C MET A 67 0.35 -3.91 -7.47
N VAL A 68 -0.91 -4.32 -7.55
CA VAL A 68 -1.92 -4.04 -6.52
C VAL A 68 -2.44 -5.36 -6.00
N LEU A 69 -2.29 -5.59 -4.68
CA LEU A 69 -2.65 -6.90 -4.12
C LEU A 69 -3.04 -6.76 -2.64
N PRO A 70 -3.84 -7.70 -2.13
CA PRO A 70 -4.12 -7.74 -0.70
C PRO A 70 -2.90 -8.24 0.08
N VAL A 71 -2.80 -7.83 1.35
CA VAL A 71 -1.62 -8.11 2.18
C VAL A 71 -1.35 -9.61 2.29
N MET A 72 -2.39 -10.45 2.28
CA MET A 72 -2.21 -11.89 2.41
C MET A 72 -1.43 -12.52 1.26
N LEU A 73 -1.40 -11.87 0.10
CA LEU A 73 -0.66 -12.37 -1.06
C LEU A 73 0.77 -11.85 -1.13
N THR A 74 1.19 -11.04 -0.16
CA THR A 74 2.55 -10.47 -0.19
C THR A 74 3.61 -11.33 0.45
N LYS A 75 3.23 -12.42 1.10
CA LYS A 75 4.19 -13.29 1.79
C LYS A 75 5.21 -13.84 0.81
N GLY A 76 6.48 -13.72 1.18
CA GLY A 76 7.57 -14.20 0.33
C GLY A 76 7.94 -13.26 -0.80
N LEU A 77 7.29 -12.12 -0.90
CA LEU A 77 7.58 -11.11 -1.93
C LEU A 77 8.26 -9.91 -1.29
N GLU A 78 9.01 -9.17 -2.11
CA GLU A 78 9.62 -7.91 -1.70
C GLU A 78 9.49 -6.92 -2.84
N PHE A 79 9.38 -5.62 -2.49
CA PHE A 79 9.19 -4.56 -3.48
C PHE A 79 10.10 -3.39 -3.12
N ASP A 80 10.59 -2.69 -4.14
CA ASP A 80 11.39 -1.49 -3.90
C ASP A 80 10.62 -0.45 -3.10
N CYS A 81 9.35 -0.29 -3.43
CA CYS A 81 8.47 0.66 -2.75
C CYS A 81 7.14 -0.02 -2.42
N VAL A 82 6.66 0.18 -1.21
CA VAL A 82 5.33 -0.28 -0.80
C VAL A 82 4.48 0.93 -0.42
N ILE A 83 3.27 0.97 -0.96
CA ILE A 83 2.26 1.96 -0.61
C ILE A 83 1.13 1.21 0.09
N LEU A 84 0.94 1.48 1.39
CA LEU A 84 -0.14 0.87 2.16
C LEU A 84 -1.40 1.70 1.99
N TRP A 85 -2.46 1.06 1.51
CA TRP A 85 -3.75 1.71 1.30
C TRP A 85 -4.58 1.64 2.56
N LYS A 86 -4.82 2.79 3.18
CA LYS A 86 -5.69 2.96 4.35
C LYS A 86 -5.32 2.05 5.52
N PRO A 87 -4.08 2.16 6.05
CA PRO A 87 -3.70 1.37 7.23
C PRO A 87 -4.27 1.98 8.51
N ASP A 88 -5.59 2.03 8.60
CA ASP A 88 -6.30 2.62 9.73
C ASP A 88 -6.85 1.54 10.66
N GLU A 89 -7.47 1.99 11.77
CA GLU A 89 -7.94 1.08 12.81
C GLU A 89 -9.05 0.14 12.33
N SER A 90 -9.88 0.57 11.38
CA SER A 90 -10.97 -0.27 10.90
C SER A 90 -10.48 -1.43 10.03
N ARG A 91 -9.28 -1.30 9.45
CA ARG A 91 -8.68 -2.31 8.59
C ARG A 91 -7.64 -3.15 9.31
N TYR A 92 -6.85 -2.52 10.16
CA TYR A 92 -5.80 -3.20 10.95
C TYR A 92 -6.05 -2.88 12.43
N GLY A 93 -7.02 -3.55 13.01
CA GLY A 93 -7.38 -3.33 14.40
C GLY A 93 -6.31 -3.82 15.37
N ASN A 94 -6.41 -3.37 16.61
CA ASN A 94 -5.40 -3.69 17.63
C ASN A 94 -5.62 -5.11 18.18
N ASN A 95 -5.13 -6.11 17.46
CA ASN A 95 -5.13 -7.50 17.90
C ASN A 95 -3.96 -8.24 17.24
N PRO A 96 -3.57 -9.43 17.77
CA PRO A 96 -2.39 -10.14 17.26
C PRO A 96 -2.44 -10.52 15.79
N ARG A 97 -3.62 -10.87 15.28
CA ARG A 97 -3.77 -11.26 13.88
C ARG A 97 -3.49 -10.08 12.96
N GLU A 98 -4.08 -8.92 13.26
CA GLU A 98 -3.88 -7.73 12.45
C GLU A 98 -2.47 -7.18 12.59
N ALA A 99 -1.90 -7.28 13.78
CA ALA A 99 -0.51 -6.87 14.00
C ALA A 99 0.43 -7.67 13.10
N LYS A 100 0.19 -8.98 12.98
CA LYS A 100 1.01 -9.86 12.14
C LYS A 100 0.89 -9.47 10.67
N LEU A 101 -0.34 -9.21 10.19
CA LEU A 101 -0.57 -8.82 8.81
C LEU A 101 0.07 -7.48 8.49
N LEU A 102 -0.07 -6.50 9.37
CA LEU A 102 0.54 -5.19 9.17
C LEU A 102 2.06 -5.28 9.16
N TYR A 103 2.65 -6.09 10.04
CA TYR A 103 4.09 -6.32 10.06
C TYR A 103 4.55 -6.93 8.73
N VAL A 104 3.81 -7.92 8.21
CA VAL A 104 4.14 -8.51 6.91
C VAL A 104 4.15 -7.43 5.83
N ALA A 105 3.11 -6.61 5.77
CA ALA A 105 3.02 -5.56 4.76
C ALA A 105 4.21 -4.58 4.84
N ILE A 106 4.51 -4.10 6.04
CA ILE A 106 5.59 -3.13 6.25
C ILE A 106 6.95 -3.69 5.84
N THR A 107 7.19 -4.96 6.16
CA THR A 107 8.49 -5.58 5.90
C THR A 107 8.70 -5.98 4.46
N ARG A 108 7.70 -5.82 3.59
CA ARG A 108 7.88 -6.06 2.14
C ARG A 108 8.62 -4.92 1.44
N ALA A 109 8.74 -3.75 2.07
CA ALA A 109 9.38 -2.59 1.45
C ALA A 109 10.90 -2.66 1.61
N LEU A 110 11.63 -2.62 0.50
CA LEU A 110 13.09 -2.61 0.51
C LEU A 110 13.65 -1.21 0.70
N HIS A 111 13.04 -0.20 0.11
CA HIS A 111 13.57 1.17 0.10
C HIS A 111 12.62 2.21 0.67
N GLU A 112 11.38 2.26 0.21
CA GLU A 112 10.42 3.27 0.67
C GLU A 112 9.09 2.64 1.08
N LEU A 113 8.50 3.23 2.11
CA LEU A 113 7.18 2.85 2.60
C LEU A 113 6.33 4.10 2.68
N HIS A 114 5.16 4.06 2.05
CA HIS A 114 4.19 5.16 2.05
C HIS A 114 2.89 4.68 2.67
N LEU A 115 2.27 5.54 3.48
CA LEU A 115 0.97 5.25 4.11
C LEU A 115 -0.06 6.25 3.56
N MET A 116 -1.15 5.72 2.99
CA MET A 116 -2.21 6.57 2.41
C MET A 116 -3.43 6.50 3.33
N LEU A 117 -3.79 7.61 3.96
CA LEU A 117 -4.80 7.64 5.01
C LEU A 117 -5.89 8.67 4.76
N ASP A 118 -7.14 8.30 4.99
CA ASP A 118 -8.27 9.23 5.10
C ASP A 118 -8.90 9.21 6.49
N ALA A 119 -8.24 8.55 7.44
CA ALA A 119 -8.63 8.44 8.85
C ALA A 119 -7.37 8.32 9.68
N ASP A 120 -7.51 8.28 11.01
CA ASP A 120 -6.35 8.11 11.87
C ASP A 120 -5.69 6.76 11.63
N PRO A 121 -4.35 6.68 11.72
CA PRO A 121 -3.65 5.43 11.50
C PRO A 121 -4.02 4.39 12.57
N SER A 122 -3.83 3.12 12.22
CA SER A 122 -4.00 2.03 13.18
C SER A 122 -3.12 2.29 14.41
N SER A 123 -3.66 1.97 15.60
CA SER A 123 -2.89 2.09 16.85
C SER A 123 -1.62 1.24 16.81
N LEU A 124 -1.58 0.23 15.96
CA LEU A 124 -0.39 -0.61 15.79
C LEU A 124 0.80 0.15 15.17
N LEU A 125 0.54 1.30 14.56
CA LEU A 125 1.56 2.13 13.94
C LEU A 125 2.10 3.24 14.85
N LEU A 126 1.52 3.37 16.04
CA LEU A 126 1.86 4.45 16.98
C LEU A 126 2.94 4.04 17.96
#